data_c8a75cafd11e2a5c362dca3791b395e7
#
_entry.id   c8a75cafd11e2a5c362dca3791b395e7
#
_cell.length_a   1.000
_cell.length_b   1.000
_cell.length_c   1.000
_cell.angle_alpha   90.00
_cell.angle_beta   90.00
_cell.angle_gamma   90.00
#
_symmetry.space_group_name_H-M   'P 1'
#
loop_
_entity.id
_entity.type
_entity.pdbx_description
1 polymer ?
#
loop_
_entity_poly.entity_id
_entity_poly.type
_entity_poly.pdbx_seq_one_letter_code
_entity_poly.pdbx_strand_id
1 'polypeptide(L)'
;MGLDAKAYEEYRTNGFVSGIPVFSSQSVSEIRRDIEALEAQHPNPTDARDLNQFFRVNGHLVIPLLADLARTPEILNSVETILGPNLLVWSVELFIKEAGTRK
;
A
#
# COMPACT_ATOMS: atom_id res chain seq x y z
N MET A 1 19.00 -1.97 -0.01
CA MET A 1 18.76 -0.77 0.75
C MET A 1 17.50 -0.93 1.54
N GLY A 2 17.48 -0.65 2.76
CA GLY A 2 16.33 -0.73 3.63
C GLY A 2 16.28 0.51 4.51
N LEU A 3 15.83 0.36 5.72
CA LEU A 3 15.88 1.43 6.69
C LEU A 3 17.34 1.73 7.03
N ASP A 4 17.71 3.01 7.14
CA ASP A 4 19.00 3.36 7.65
C ASP A 4 19.07 3.11 9.17
N ALA A 5 20.28 3.23 9.75
CA ALA A 5 20.49 2.93 11.15
C ALA A 5 19.65 3.81 12.06
N LYS A 6 19.46 5.08 11.70
CA LYS A 6 18.65 6.02 12.49
C LYS A 6 17.18 5.63 12.49
N ALA A 7 16.61 5.31 11.32
CA ALA A 7 15.22 4.90 11.21
C ALA A 7 14.97 3.57 11.93
N TYR A 8 15.89 2.63 11.81
CA TYR A 8 15.79 1.36 12.52
C TYR A 8 15.79 1.56 14.04
N GLU A 9 16.66 2.44 14.55
CA GLU A 9 16.72 2.72 15.98
C GLU A 9 15.46 3.44 16.46
N GLU A 10 14.89 4.33 15.64
CA GLU A 10 13.59 4.95 15.96
C GLU A 10 12.50 3.91 16.08
N TYR A 11 12.47 2.94 15.17
CA TYR A 11 11.51 1.86 15.25
C TYR A 11 11.68 1.05 16.55
N ARG A 12 12.91 0.71 16.88
CA ARG A 12 13.19 -0.06 18.10
C ARG A 12 12.78 0.68 19.36
N THR A 13 13.01 1.97 19.39
CA THR A 13 12.74 2.79 20.58
C THR A 13 11.25 3.09 20.73
N ASN A 14 10.59 3.45 19.63
CA ASN A 14 9.23 3.97 19.66
C ASN A 14 8.15 2.94 19.29
N GLY A 15 8.54 1.82 18.70
CA GLY A 15 7.60 0.82 18.18
C GLY A 15 7.07 1.16 16.80
N PHE A 16 7.48 2.28 16.22
CA PHE A 16 7.13 2.69 14.86
C PHE A 16 8.17 3.64 14.31
N VAL A 17 8.16 3.81 13.01
CA VAL A 17 8.92 4.85 12.31
C VAL A 17 8.09 5.32 11.13
N SER A 18 8.19 6.60 10.78
CA SER A 18 7.41 7.19 9.70
C SER A 18 8.29 8.07 8.82
N GLY A 19 7.74 8.59 7.74
CA GLY A 19 8.44 9.48 6.84
C GLY A 19 9.47 8.79 5.97
N ILE A 20 9.29 7.50 5.70
CA ILE A 20 10.21 6.75 4.84
C ILE A 20 9.88 7.05 3.38
N PRO A 21 10.80 7.63 2.60
CA PRO A 21 10.56 7.89 1.19
C PRO A 21 10.45 6.60 0.40
N VAL A 22 9.40 6.46 -0.41
CA VAL A 22 9.18 5.28 -1.26
C VAL A 22 9.03 5.68 -2.71
N PHE A 23 8.15 6.63 -3.00
CA PHE A 23 7.83 7.05 -4.37
C PHE A 23 8.10 8.53 -4.58
N SER A 24 8.44 8.89 -5.83
CA SER A 24 8.49 10.29 -6.24
C SER A 24 7.08 10.87 -6.34
N SER A 25 6.97 12.19 -6.34
CA SER A 25 5.67 12.86 -6.53
C SER A 25 5.01 12.45 -7.85
N GLN A 26 5.80 12.29 -8.90
CA GLN A 26 5.31 11.86 -10.20
C GLN A 26 4.75 10.43 -10.12
N SER A 27 5.49 9.52 -9.52
CA SER A 27 5.04 8.12 -9.36
C SER A 27 3.74 8.05 -8.55
N VAL A 28 3.64 8.82 -7.48
CA VAL A 28 2.42 8.87 -6.67
C VAL A 28 1.23 9.36 -7.49
N SER A 29 1.43 10.40 -8.31
CA SER A 29 0.36 10.91 -9.17
C SER A 29 -0.12 9.87 -10.18
N GLU A 30 0.81 9.11 -10.76
CA GLU A 30 0.48 8.05 -11.70
C GLU A 30 -0.27 6.90 -11.02
N ILE A 31 0.19 6.47 -9.87
CA ILE A 31 -0.44 5.42 -9.09
C ILE A 31 -1.86 5.83 -8.69
N ARG A 32 -2.02 7.04 -8.21
CA ARG A 32 -3.33 7.57 -7.83
C ARG A 32 -4.29 7.61 -9.00
N ARG A 33 -3.82 8.09 -10.14
CA ARG A 33 -4.63 8.12 -11.36
C ARG A 33 -5.09 6.72 -11.75
N ASP A 34 -4.20 5.73 -11.67
CA ASP A 34 -4.53 4.36 -12.03
C ASP A 34 -5.55 3.76 -11.06
N ILE A 35 -5.42 4.03 -9.77
CA ILE A 35 -6.39 3.59 -8.76
C ILE A 35 -7.76 4.24 -9.02
N GLU A 36 -7.78 5.53 -9.25
CA GLU A 36 -9.03 6.26 -9.52
C GLU A 36 -9.72 5.77 -10.80
N ALA A 37 -8.93 5.43 -11.82
CA ALA A 37 -9.47 4.85 -13.05
C ALA A 37 -10.12 3.48 -12.80
N LEU A 38 -9.50 2.65 -11.97
CA LEU A 38 -10.08 1.36 -11.59
C LEU A 38 -11.37 1.54 -10.79
N GLU A 39 -11.41 2.49 -9.87
CA GLU A 39 -12.62 2.79 -9.11
C GLU A 39 -13.76 3.24 -10.03
N ALA A 40 -13.45 4.07 -11.02
CA ALA A 40 -14.45 4.54 -11.98
C ALA A 40 -15.01 3.42 -12.85
N GLN A 41 -14.20 2.40 -13.15
CA GLN A 41 -14.61 1.23 -13.93
C GLN A 41 -15.41 0.24 -13.10
N HIS A 42 -15.30 0.28 -11.78
CA HIS A 42 -15.93 -0.67 -10.86
C HIS A 42 -16.64 0.08 -9.73
N PRO A 43 -17.74 0.80 -10.05
CA PRO A 43 -18.36 1.72 -9.09
C PRO A 43 -19.29 1.07 -8.07
N ASN A 44 -19.60 -0.21 -8.19
CA ASN A 44 -20.62 -0.85 -7.34
C ASN A 44 -19.98 -1.69 -6.22
N PRO A 45 -19.78 -1.11 -5.01
CA PRO A 45 -19.13 -1.83 -3.90
C PRO A 45 -20.02 -2.89 -3.26
N THR A 46 -21.31 -2.94 -3.60
CA THR A 46 -22.24 -3.93 -3.02
C THR A 46 -22.41 -5.16 -3.88
N ASP A 47 -21.95 -5.14 -5.13
CA ASP A 47 -22.01 -6.30 -6.02
C ASP A 47 -20.79 -7.18 -5.78
N ALA A 48 -21.00 -8.40 -5.28
CA ALA A 48 -19.92 -9.34 -4.99
C ALA A 48 -19.10 -9.73 -6.24
N ARG A 49 -19.62 -9.47 -7.43
CA ARG A 49 -18.91 -9.73 -8.69
C ARG A 49 -18.10 -8.53 -9.17
N ASP A 50 -18.30 -7.37 -8.57
CA ASP A 50 -17.58 -6.16 -8.94
C ASP A 50 -16.22 -6.15 -8.27
N LEU A 51 -15.19 -5.81 -9.04
CA LEU A 51 -13.81 -5.70 -8.54
C LEU A 51 -13.68 -4.70 -7.40
N ASN A 52 -14.61 -3.77 -7.31
CA ASN A 52 -14.61 -2.73 -6.27
C ASN A 52 -14.53 -3.31 -4.85
N GLN A 53 -15.13 -4.47 -4.62
CA GLN A 53 -15.07 -5.10 -3.29
C GLN A 53 -13.64 -5.39 -2.85
N PHE A 54 -12.72 -5.60 -3.80
CA PHE A 54 -11.34 -5.93 -3.51
C PHE A 54 -10.48 -4.72 -3.25
N PHE A 55 -10.99 -3.50 -3.38
CA PHE A 55 -10.22 -2.33 -2.96
C PHE A 55 -10.03 -2.29 -1.45
N ARG A 56 -10.94 -2.86 -0.70
CA ARG A 56 -10.92 -2.83 0.76
C ARG A 56 -10.25 -4.02 1.40
N VAL A 57 -10.25 -5.17 0.73
CA VAL A 57 -9.67 -6.38 1.29
C VAL A 57 -9.13 -7.29 0.20
N ASN A 58 -7.93 -7.82 0.42
CA ASN A 58 -7.30 -8.79 -0.48
C ASN A 58 -7.18 -8.32 -1.94
N GLY A 59 -7.01 -7.02 -2.15
CA GLY A 59 -6.90 -6.47 -3.49
C GLY A 59 -5.76 -7.05 -4.32
N HIS A 60 -4.67 -7.41 -3.66
CA HIS A 60 -3.49 -7.98 -4.33
C HIS A 60 -3.75 -9.32 -5.00
N LEU A 61 -4.84 -10.01 -4.64
CA LEU A 61 -5.17 -11.32 -5.24
C LEU A 61 -5.77 -11.17 -6.63
N VAL A 62 -6.42 -10.04 -6.92
CA VAL A 62 -7.16 -9.86 -8.17
C VAL A 62 -6.83 -8.58 -8.93
N ILE A 63 -6.15 -7.64 -8.31
CA ILE A 63 -5.80 -6.35 -8.94
C ILE A 63 -4.28 -6.28 -9.08
N PRO A 64 -3.75 -6.46 -10.31
CA PRO A 64 -2.30 -6.47 -10.53
C PRO A 64 -1.57 -5.24 -10.00
N LEU A 65 -2.17 -4.06 -10.13
CA LEU A 65 -1.59 -2.82 -9.60
C LEU A 65 -1.31 -2.93 -8.10
N LEU A 66 -2.26 -3.46 -7.32
CA LEU A 66 -2.09 -3.61 -5.88
C LEU A 66 -1.06 -4.68 -5.53
N ALA A 67 -1.01 -5.76 -6.29
CA ALA A 67 0.02 -6.78 -6.12
C ALA A 67 1.42 -6.19 -6.39
N ASP A 68 1.54 -5.37 -7.42
CA ASP A 68 2.81 -4.73 -7.77
C ASP A 68 3.23 -3.71 -6.71
N LEU A 69 2.29 -2.94 -6.17
CA LEU A 69 2.58 -2.00 -5.09
C LEU A 69 3.10 -2.73 -3.84
N ALA A 70 2.51 -3.86 -3.51
CA ALA A 70 2.94 -4.67 -2.36
C ALA A 70 4.35 -5.21 -2.52
N ARG A 71 4.84 -5.35 -3.76
CA ARG A 71 6.18 -5.85 -4.07
C ARG A 71 7.17 -4.76 -4.42
N THR A 72 6.83 -3.51 -4.17
CA THR A 72 7.74 -2.37 -4.41
C THR A 72 9.04 -2.59 -3.64
N PRO A 73 10.21 -2.58 -4.31
CA PRO A 73 11.48 -2.86 -3.66
C PRO A 73 11.77 -1.97 -2.45
N GLU A 74 11.45 -0.69 -2.51
CA GLU A 74 11.68 0.25 -1.42
C GLU A 74 10.87 -0.11 -0.18
N ILE A 75 9.64 -0.62 -0.38
CA ILE A 75 8.80 -1.07 0.72
C ILE A 75 9.35 -2.39 1.28
N LEU A 76 9.64 -3.35 0.40
CA LEU A 76 10.15 -4.66 0.82
C LEU A 76 11.47 -4.55 1.56
N ASN A 77 12.37 -3.70 1.07
CA ASN A 77 13.67 -3.52 1.72
C ASN A 77 13.53 -2.95 3.12
N SER A 78 12.62 -2.01 3.32
CA SER A 78 12.35 -1.43 4.64
C SER A 78 11.76 -2.47 5.59
N VAL A 79 10.81 -3.26 5.12
CA VAL A 79 10.18 -4.31 5.92
C VAL A 79 11.18 -5.42 6.24
N GLU A 80 12.02 -5.78 5.27
CA GLU A 80 13.06 -6.79 5.47
C GLU A 80 14.06 -6.39 6.55
N THR A 81 14.38 -5.12 6.67
CA THR A 81 15.26 -4.62 7.72
C THR A 81 14.74 -5.00 9.12
N ILE A 82 13.44 -5.07 9.28
CA ILE A 82 12.79 -5.37 10.56
C ILE A 82 12.49 -6.86 10.71
N LEU A 83 11.92 -7.48 9.68
CA LEU A 83 11.37 -8.84 9.74
C LEU A 83 12.28 -9.92 9.15
N GLY A 84 13.35 -9.54 8.46
CA GLY A 84 14.20 -10.47 7.75
C GLY A 84 13.69 -10.78 6.35
N PRO A 85 14.40 -11.66 5.59
CA PRO A 85 14.15 -11.83 4.16
C PRO A 85 12.94 -12.70 3.80
N ASN A 86 12.40 -13.45 4.75
CA ASN A 86 11.29 -14.35 4.47
C ASN A 86 9.97 -13.63 4.72
N LEU A 87 9.47 -12.96 3.68
CA LEU A 87 8.30 -12.09 3.76
C LEU A 87 7.13 -12.67 2.99
N LEU A 88 5.93 -12.54 3.56
CA LEU A 88 4.67 -12.86 2.90
C LEU A 88 3.73 -11.66 3.02
N VAL A 89 3.00 -11.38 1.94
CA VAL A 89 1.94 -10.38 1.98
C VAL A 89 0.72 -11.00 2.62
N TRP A 90 0.28 -10.44 3.73
CA TRP A 90 -0.95 -10.85 4.41
C TRP A 90 -2.17 -10.37 3.66
N SER A 91 -2.22 -9.07 3.37
CA SER A 91 -3.35 -8.44 2.69
C SER A 91 -2.93 -7.08 2.16
N VAL A 92 -3.59 -6.63 1.10
CA VAL A 92 -3.53 -5.24 0.65
C VAL A 92 -4.93 -4.67 0.73
N GLU A 93 -5.06 -3.57 1.46
CA GLU A 93 -6.31 -2.88 1.68
C GLU A 93 -6.14 -1.39 1.39
N LEU A 94 -7.15 -0.78 0.80
CA LEU A 94 -7.16 0.65 0.57
C LEU A 94 -8.13 1.30 1.55
N PHE A 95 -7.60 2.23 2.33
CA PHE A 95 -8.39 3.03 3.26
C PHE A 95 -8.59 4.41 2.64
N ILE A 96 -9.68 4.55 1.88
CA ILE A 96 -9.96 5.78 1.16
C ILE A 96 -10.87 6.65 2.02
N LYS A 97 -10.41 7.86 2.27
CA LYS A 97 -11.20 8.86 2.99
C LYS A 97 -11.38 10.07 2.10
N GLU A 98 -12.61 10.32 1.70
CA GLU A 98 -12.93 11.50 0.93
C GLU A 98 -12.89 12.75 1.81
N ALA A 99 -12.59 13.90 1.19
CA ALA A 99 -12.54 15.16 1.91
C ALA A 99 -13.89 15.46 2.57
N GLY A 100 -13.85 15.88 3.83
CA GLY A 100 -15.05 16.25 4.58
C GLY A 100 -15.84 15.09 5.16
N THR A 101 -15.43 13.83 4.93
CA THR A 101 -16.12 12.69 5.52
C THR A 101 -15.60 12.38 6.92
N ARG A 102 -16.44 11.77 7.74
CA ARG A 102 -16.05 11.26 9.06
C ARG A 102 -15.91 9.74 8.99
N LYS A 103 -14.73 9.28 9.29
CA LYS A 103 -14.46 7.84 9.36
C LYS A 103 -13.41 7.57 10.43
#